data_0cf786378df9596e0e6ff636454d728e
#
_entry.id   0cf786378df9596e0e6ff636454d728e
#
_cell.length_a   1.000
_cell.length_b   1.000
_cell.length_c   1.000
_cell.angle_alpha   90.00
_cell.angle_beta   90.00
_cell.angle_gamma   90.00
#
_symmetry.space_group_name_H-M   'P 1'
#
loop_
_entity.id
_entity.type
_entity.pdbx_description
1 polymer ?
#
loop_
_entity_poly.entity_id
_entity_poly.type
_entity_poly.pdbx_seq_one_letter_code
_entity_poly.pdbx_strand_id
1 'polypeptide(L)'
;MAPRLLIVLALFFVTAAPARADLLELNWAHAHKGAQLARAAGGTELAHELRIWRVPSYAVAELRRAGVVRVSRPERLLPTLAASQQNATDPLVPQEWWRAAIGSDRVDSPGAGKPVTVVDSGVDLTHPEFATRPNTTALNAQTTTEVDEDHGTEVSSVIAAPNNGVGIVGIYPDAVLRVWDASPFGFLSEGSAIQGIYEAARNGASVINLSFGGEDDDPLLDDAIQFAFRSGSLVVAAAGNDALSGNPPNFPADYAHVLTVGATNESNEVAAFSSLSPTVDLAAPGVHIPVAEPLAMDPSGYTTDGNGTSFASPLVAGAAAWVWTVRPELDNTQLFELMRRSATDIAAPGFDNASGYGLLNLPAALAFKAPSRDPQEPNDKPRQIEPHGLFAAGTPPLTAPGRTTGSISARVDRSEDPIDLYRVWAPAGRTLRAQVAGSVLVRLLERTTRERALAVGKHGVATYRNKGKGSYVYAEVRPAVRDADYRLRVTAARR
;
A
#
# COMPACT_ATOMS: atom_id res chain seq x y z
N MET A 1 55.85 48.13 43.44
CA MET A 1 54.68 47.74 42.65
C MET A 1 54.77 46.25 42.29
N ALA A 2 54.09 45.42 43.03
CA ALA A 2 54.11 43.95 42.81
C ALA A 2 52.88 43.55 42.00
N PRO A 3 52.99 42.66 40.99
CA PRO A 3 51.83 42.19 40.23
C PRO A 3 51.04 41.14 41.01
N ARG A 4 49.74 41.38 41.12
CA ARG A 4 48.78 40.41 41.69
C ARG A 4 48.55 39.26 40.67
N LEU A 5 48.92 38.05 41.08
CA LEU A 5 48.63 36.83 40.35
C LEU A 5 47.17 36.45 40.59
N LEU A 6 46.34 36.45 39.51
CA LEU A 6 44.97 35.97 39.54
C LEU A 6 44.96 34.48 39.28
N ILE A 7 44.66 33.67 40.30
CA ILE A 7 44.46 32.24 40.16
C ILE A 7 43.01 32.05 39.71
N VAL A 8 42.79 31.65 38.44
CA VAL A 8 41.51 31.21 37.94
C VAL A 8 41.34 29.73 38.30
N LEU A 9 40.46 29.47 39.26
CA LEU A 9 40.04 28.11 39.63
C LEU A 9 39.06 27.60 38.58
N ALA A 10 39.54 26.73 37.67
CA ALA A 10 38.68 26.02 36.75
C ALA A 10 37.93 24.90 37.49
N LEU A 11 36.64 25.12 37.77
CA LEU A 11 35.77 24.05 38.24
C LEU A 11 35.50 23.09 37.05
N PHE A 12 36.16 21.93 37.08
CA PHE A 12 35.78 20.80 36.25
C PHE A 12 34.44 20.23 36.77
N PHE A 13 33.35 20.53 36.13
CA PHE A 13 32.15 19.73 36.26
C PHE A 13 32.40 18.36 35.63
N VAL A 14 32.73 17.38 36.48
CA VAL A 14 32.64 15.98 36.07
C VAL A 14 31.15 15.65 35.91
N THR A 15 30.65 15.74 34.70
CA THR A 15 29.33 15.18 34.37
C THR A 15 29.46 13.67 34.53
N ALA A 16 28.86 13.14 35.59
CA ALA A 16 28.74 11.68 35.76
C ALA A 16 28.04 11.14 34.50
N ALA A 17 28.67 10.19 33.82
CA ALA A 17 28.03 9.50 32.71
C ALA A 17 26.65 8.97 33.18
N PRO A 18 25.59 9.10 32.39
CA PRO A 18 24.29 8.63 32.80
C PRO A 18 24.38 7.14 33.15
N ALA A 19 23.90 6.78 34.35
CA ALA A 19 23.90 5.40 34.81
C ALA A 19 23.21 4.54 33.76
N ARG A 20 23.91 3.51 33.27
CA ARG A 20 23.31 2.56 32.30
C ARG A 20 22.06 1.97 32.91
N ALA A 21 20.99 1.98 32.15
CA ALA A 21 19.70 1.40 32.51
C ALA A 21 19.40 0.19 31.64
N ASP A 22 18.64 -0.72 32.19
CA ASP A 22 18.11 -1.88 31.48
C ASP A 22 16.58 -1.84 31.47
N LEU A 23 15.99 -2.30 30.37
CA LEU A 23 14.59 -2.60 30.28
C LEU A 23 14.35 -4.05 30.71
N LEU A 24 13.36 -4.29 31.53
CA LEU A 24 12.97 -5.63 31.94
C LEU A 24 11.46 -5.81 31.94
N GLU A 25 11.02 -7.03 31.64
CA GLU A 25 9.66 -7.49 31.84
C GLU A 25 9.60 -8.42 33.05
N LEU A 26 8.64 -8.16 33.93
CA LEU A 26 8.44 -8.99 35.12
C LEU A 26 7.64 -10.24 34.80
N ASN A 27 7.97 -11.35 35.47
CA ASN A 27 7.24 -12.60 35.36
C ASN A 27 5.82 -12.45 35.94
N TRP A 28 4.80 -12.94 35.23
CA TRP A 28 3.41 -12.93 35.66
C TRP A 28 3.19 -13.50 37.06
N ALA A 29 3.78 -14.68 37.33
CA ALA A 29 3.61 -15.38 38.58
C ALA A 29 4.12 -14.59 39.81
N HIS A 30 4.99 -13.62 39.59
CA HIS A 30 5.66 -12.83 40.60
C HIS A 30 5.63 -11.34 40.34
N ALA A 31 4.68 -10.85 39.54
CA ALA A 31 4.61 -9.46 39.10
C ALA A 31 4.57 -8.46 40.26
N HIS A 32 3.77 -8.71 41.28
CA HIS A 32 3.66 -7.83 42.46
C HIS A 32 5.00 -7.74 43.23
N LYS A 33 5.61 -8.90 43.52
CA LYS A 33 6.93 -8.95 44.20
C LYS A 33 8.01 -8.30 43.31
N GLY A 34 7.96 -8.56 42.00
CA GLY A 34 8.88 -7.97 41.04
C GLY A 34 8.80 -6.45 40.99
N ALA A 35 7.59 -5.90 40.99
CA ALA A 35 7.34 -4.46 41.01
C ALA A 35 7.87 -3.80 42.31
N GLN A 36 7.69 -4.45 43.46
CA GLN A 36 8.25 -3.96 44.73
C GLN A 36 9.78 -3.92 44.69
N LEU A 37 10.41 -5.00 44.23
CA LEU A 37 11.87 -5.07 44.12
C LEU A 37 12.43 -4.09 43.08
N ALA A 38 11.78 -3.93 41.93
CA ALA A 38 12.18 -2.98 40.92
C ALA A 38 12.13 -1.53 41.42
N ARG A 39 11.05 -1.15 42.14
CA ARG A 39 10.95 0.17 42.79
C ARG A 39 12.01 0.37 43.86
N ALA A 40 12.26 -0.63 44.72
CA ALA A 40 13.26 -0.55 45.76
C ALA A 40 14.67 -0.38 45.17
N ALA A 41 14.91 -0.89 43.96
CA ALA A 41 16.16 -0.73 43.23
C ALA A 41 16.26 0.62 42.45
N GLY A 42 15.30 1.51 42.62
CA GLY A 42 15.26 2.78 41.89
C GLY A 42 14.69 2.68 40.46
N GLY A 43 13.99 1.59 40.13
CA GLY A 43 13.34 1.39 38.83
C GLY A 43 12.06 2.17 38.68
N THR A 44 11.75 2.52 37.41
CA THR A 44 10.51 3.20 36.99
C THR A 44 9.65 2.26 36.16
N GLU A 45 8.37 2.19 36.46
CA GLU A 45 7.39 1.44 35.66
C GLU A 45 7.09 2.18 34.37
N LEU A 46 7.27 1.53 33.22
CA LEU A 46 7.04 2.13 31.92
C LEU A 46 5.71 1.73 31.30
N ALA A 47 5.29 0.48 31.50
CA ALA A 47 4.02 -0.04 30.99
C ALA A 47 3.45 -1.06 31.95
N HIS A 48 2.36 -0.69 32.63
CA HIS A 48 1.75 -1.49 33.71
C HIS A 48 1.22 -2.84 33.23
N GLU A 49 0.38 -2.85 32.19
CA GLU A 49 -0.21 -4.08 31.63
C GLU A 49 0.84 -5.03 31.05
N LEU A 50 1.93 -4.47 30.52
CA LEU A 50 3.06 -5.23 29.96
C LEU A 50 4.11 -5.56 31.01
N ARG A 51 4.00 -5.01 32.22
CA ARG A 51 4.96 -5.18 33.34
C ARG A 51 6.38 -4.80 32.96
N ILE A 52 6.53 -3.79 32.10
CA ILE A 52 7.83 -3.31 31.64
C ILE A 52 8.34 -2.24 32.59
N TRP A 53 9.58 -2.42 33.01
CA TRP A 53 10.28 -1.54 33.93
C TRP A 53 11.62 -1.10 33.35
N ARG A 54 11.99 0.13 33.61
CA ARG A 54 13.35 0.64 33.46
C ARG A 54 14.04 0.52 34.82
N VAL A 55 15.15 -0.16 34.91
CA VAL A 55 15.92 -0.31 36.15
C VAL A 55 17.38 0.00 35.92
N PRO A 56 18.13 0.47 36.96
CA PRO A 56 19.56 0.58 36.84
C PRO A 56 20.21 -0.78 36.52
N SER A 57 21.18 -0.83 35.61
CA SER A 57 21.79 -2.09 35.14
C SER A 57 22.36 -2.96 36.26
N TYR A 58 22.84 -2.37 37.35
CA TYR A 58 23.32 -3.11 38.50
C TYR A 58 22.26 -3.95 39.22
N ALA A 59 20.97 -3.54 39.12
CA ALA A 59 19.87 -4.23 39.78
C ALA A 59 19.41 -5.49 39.05
N VAL A 60 19.69 -5.62 37.74
CA VAL A 60 19.20 -6.71 36.88
C VAL A 60 19.61 -8.09 37.39
N ALA A 61 20.88 -8.25 37.85
CA ALA A 61 21.37 -9.52 38.34
C ALA A 61 20.66 -9.98 39.63
N GLU A 62 20.27 -9.06 40.49
CA GLU A 62 19.54 -9.34 41.72
C GLU A 62 18.10 -9.71 41.44
N LEU A 63 17.42 -8.94 40.57
CA LEU A 63 16.06 -9.21 40.13
C LEU A 63 15.94 -10.55 39.41
N ARG A 64 16.95 -10.93 38.59
CA ARG A 64 17.01 -12.26 37.97
C ARG A 64 17.18 -13.37 39.02
N ARG A 65 18.07 -13.18 40.00
CA ARG A 65 18.24 -14.16 41.12
C ARG A 65 16.97 -14.31 41.96
N ALA A 66 16.19 -13.26 42.08
CA ALA A 66 14.90 -13.30 42.77
C ALA A 66 13.79 -14.02 41.98
N GLY A 67 14.08 -14.44 40.72
CA GLY A 67 13.14 -15.16 39.85
C GLY A 67 11.98 -14.32 39.31
N VAL A 68 12.06 -12.98 39.40
CA VAL A 68 10.94 -12.08 39.06
C VAL A 68 11.05 -11.52 37.63
N VAL A 69 12.16 -11.72 36.92
CA VAL A 69 12.41 -11.22 35.56
C VAL A 69 12.11 -12.28 34.53
N ARG A 70 11.28 -11.97 33.54
CA ARG A 70 11.03 -12.78 32.36
C ARG A 70 12.05 -12.48 31.25
N VAL A 71 12.22 -11.21 30.93
CA VAL A 71 13.15 -10.71 29.90
C VAL A 71 13.87 -9.48 30.47
N SER A 72 15.14 -9.32 30.16
CA SER A 72 15.84 -8.06 30.36
C SER A 72 16.84 -7.81 29.26
N ARG A 73 17.04 -6.55 28.89
CA ARG A 73 17.99 -6.08 27.88
C ARG A 73 18.50 -4.69 28.26
N PRO A 74 19.71 -4.32 27.87
CA PRO A 74 20.18 -2.95 27.99
C PRO A 74 19.21 -2.00 27.27
N GLU A 75 18.89 -0.88 27.89
CA GLU A 75 18.15 0.18 27.23
C GLU A 75 19.03 0.76 26.12
N ARG A 76 18.52 0.75 24.91
CA ARG A 76 19.13 1.43 23.77
C ARG A 76 18.55 2.83 23.72
N LEU A 77 19.40 3.83 23.67
CA LEU A 77 19.00 5.12 23.15
C LEU A 77 18.64 4.89 21.69
N LEU A 78 17.34 4.90 21.39
CA LEU A 78 16.89 5.06 20.02
C LEU A 78 17.42 6.44 19.61
N PRO A 79 18.11 6.56 18.45
CA PRO A 79 18.37 7.88 17.93
C PRO A 79 17.01 8.54 17.89
N THR A 80 16.85 9.68 18.55
CA THR A 80 15.83 10.63 18.16
C THR A 80 16.09 10.78 16.68
N LEU A 81 15.09 10.42 15.86
CA LEU A 81 15.00 10.98 14.53
C LEU A 81 14.99 12.47 14.83
N ALA A 82 16.17 13.10 14.73
CA ALA A 82 16.27 14.53 14.78
C ALA A 82 15.29 14.97 13.73
N ALA A 83 14.32 15.81 14.11
CA ALA A 83 13.55 16.52 13.16
C ALA A 83 14.56 17.00 12.13
N SER A 84 14.49 16.48 10.92
CA SER A 84 15.45 16.75 9.86
C SER A 84 15.60 18.26 9.88
N GLN A 85 16.80 18.75 10.07
CA GLN A 85 17.02 20.19 10.03
C GLN A 85 16.59 20.59 8.63
N GLN A 86 15.45 21.26 8.51
CA GLN A 86 14.84 21.74 7.27
C GLN A 86 15.71 22.83 6.58
N ASN A 87 17.03 22.77 6.68
CA ASN A 87 17.95 23.80 6.22
C ASN A 87 19.01 23.33 5.22
N ALA A 88 18.96 22.08 4.74
CA ALA A 88 19.68 21.68 3.54
C ALA A 88 18.65 21.14 2.55
N THR A 89 18.16 21.97 1.66
CA THR A 89 17.39 21.51 0.50
C THR A 89 18.34 20.82 -0.45
N ASP A 90 18.02 19.60 -0.86
CA ASP A 90 18.76 18.87 -1.86
C ASP A 90 18.81 19.69 -3.16
N PRO A 91 19.94 19.71 -3.87
CA PRO A 91 20.20 20.69 -4.94
C PRO A 91 19.16 20.71 -6.08
N LEU A 92 18.50 19.58 -6.37
CA LEU A 92 17.53 19.47 -7.45
C LEU A 92 16.07 19.69 -6.99
N VAL A 93 15.77 19.82 -5.70
CA VAL A 93 14.43 20.11 -5.17
C VAL A 93 13.76 21.33 -5.85
N PRO A 94 14.47 22.43 -6.20
CA PRO A 94 13.85 23.51 -6.95
C PRO A 94 13.32 23.14 -8.34
N GLN A 95 13.75 22.00 -8.90
CA GLN A 95 13.28 21.47 -10.18
C GLN A 95 12.14 20.44 -10.00
N GLU A 96 11.84 20.02 -8.77
CA GLU A 96 10.73 19.13 -8.45
C GLU A 96 9.39 19.86 -8.44
N TRP A 97 8.98 20.37 -9.59
CA TRP A 97 7.74 21.13 -9.78
C TRP A 97 6.49 20.35 -9.31
N TRP A 98 6.55 19.02 -9.38
CA TRP A 98 5.50 18.11 -8.99
C TRP A 98 5.11 18.25 -7.51
N ARG A 99 6.02 18.70 -6.64
CA ARG A 99 5.75 18.86 -5.21
C ARG A 99 4.61 19.84 -4.95
N ALA A 100 4.66 20.98 -5.64
CA ALA A 100 3.62 22.01 -5.54
C ALA A 100 2.31 21.56 -6.23
N ALA A 101 2.41 20.85 -7.35
CA ALA A 101 1.25 20.37 -8.12
C ALA A 101 0.37 19.42 -7.29
N ILE A 102 0.98 18.42 -6.62
CA ILE A 102 0.26 17.45 -5.79
C ILE A 102 0.18 17.84 -4.31
N GLY A 103 0.80 18.95 -3.92
CA GLY A 103 0.76 19.51 -2.57
C GLY A 103 1.59 18.77 -1.52
N SER A 104 2.60 18.00 -1.93
CA SER A 104 3.50 17.33 -0.99
C SER A 104 4.39 18.31 -0.20
N ASP A 105 4.61 19.51 -0.73
CA ASP A 105 5.31 20.61 -0.07
C ASP A 105 4.51 21.28 1.07
N ARG A 106 3.24 20.92 1.24
CA ARG A 106 2.32 21.49 2.23
C ARG A 106 2.03 20.57 3.42
N VAL A 107 2.69 19.43 3.46
CA VAL A 107 2.49 18.39 4.50
C VAL A 107 3.83 17.83 4.95
N ASP A 108 3.93 17.51 6.24
CA ASP A 108 5.15 16.94 6.81
C ASP A 108 5.15 15.42 6.72
N SER A 109 6.31 14.82 6.39
CA SER A 109 6.48 13.36 6.35
C SER A 109 6.15 12.71 7.69
N PRO A 110 5.38 11.62 7.72
CA PRO A 110 4.99 10.94 8.97
C PRO A 110 6.12 10.10 9.57
N GLY A 111 7.30 10.05 8.96
CA GLY A 111 8.33 9.08 9.31
C GLY A 111 8.06 7.70 8.70
N ALA A 112 8.89 6.71 9.06
CA ALA A 112 8.79 5.36 8.51
C ALA A 112 7.50 4.64 8.94
N GLY A 113 6.85 3.96 7.99
CA GLY A 113 5.58 3.29 8.25
C GLY A 113 5.24 2.17 7.26
N LYS A 114 4.17 2.30 6.52
CA LYS A 114 3.75 1.32 5.52
C LYS A 114 4.78 1.19 4.41
N PRO A 115 5.16 -0.05 4.04
CA PRO A 115 6.17 -0.26 3.00
C PRO A 115 5.64 0.11 1.61
N VAL A 116 6.55 0.57 0.75
CA VAL A 116 6.40 0.52 -0.70
C VAL A 116 7.34 -0.54 -1.23
N THR A 117 6.83 -1.44 -2.05
CA THR A 117 7.64 -2.42 -2.78
C THR A 117 7.67 -2.01 -4.25
N VAL A 118 8.87 -1.79 -4.79
CA VAL A 118 9.11 -1.56 -6.21
C VAL A 118 9.48 -2.88 -6.85
N VAL A 119 8.71 -3.31 -7.85
CA VAL A 119 9.04 -4.45 -8.70
C VAL A 119 9.40 -3.88 -10.06
N ASP A 120 10.68 -3.89 -10.41
CA ASP A 120 11.23 -3.18 -11.57
C ASP A 120 12.58 -3.77 -12.01
N SER A 121 13.40 -3.02 -12.78
CA SER A 121 14.67 -3.46 -13.35
C SER A 121 15.86 -3.52 -12.38
N GLY A 122 15.61 -3.48 -11.05
CA GLY A 122 16.66 -3.41 -10.04
C GLY A 122 16.94 -1.98 -9.58
N VAL A 123 17.71 -1.85 -8.49
CA VAL A 123 18.04 -0.55 -7.88
C VAL A 123 19.53 -0.50 -7.55
N ASP A 124 20.21 0.56 -7.98
CA ASP A 124 21.59 0.84 -7.56
C ASP A 124 21.61 1.25 -6.06
N LEU A 125 21.77 0.25 -5.20
CA LEU A 125 21.87 0.47 -3.76
C LEU A 125 23.20 1.11 -3.34
N THR A 126 24.14 1.36 -4.28
CA THR A 126 25.37 2.11 -4.03
C THR A 126 25.25 3.60 -4.35
N HIS A 127 24.15 3.99 -5.04
CA HIS A 127 23.84 5.38 -5.34
C HIS A 127 23.73 6.21 -4.06
N PRO A 128 24.20 7.47 -4.01
CA PRO A 128 24.14 8.34 -2.82
C PRO A 128 22.74 8.46 -2.17
N GLU A 129 21.67 8.37 -2.94
CA GLU A 129 20.30 8.39 -2.43
C GLU A 129 19.93 7.10 -1.66
N PHE A 130 20.62 5.98 -1.91
CA PHE A 130 20.25 4.68 -1.32
C PHE A 130 21.33 4.11 -0.41
N ALA A 131 22.61 4.39 -0.64
CA ALA A 131 23.75 3.73 0.03
C ALA A 131 23.72 3.82 1.58
N THR A 132 23.21 4.91 2.12
CA THR A 132 23.09 5.11 3.58
C THR A 132 21.65 5.24 4.05
N ARG A 133 20.69 5.05 3.14
CA ARG A 133 19.29 5.20 3.43
C ARG A 133 18.81 4.10 4.38
N PRO A 134 18.26 4.44 5.56
CA PRO A 134 17.66 3.45 6.45
C PRO A 134 16.37 2.90 5.81
N ASN A 135 15.91 1.75 6.31
CA ASN A 135 14.64 1.14 5.91
C ASN A 135 14.55 0.76 4.42
N THR A 136 15.69 0.46 3.78
CA THR A 136 15.75 -0.10 2.41
C THR A 136 16.10 -1.58 2.48
N THR A 137 15.35 -2.42 1.76
CA THR A 137 15.54 -3.88 1.75
C THR A 137 15.42 -4.42 0.32
N ALA A 138 16.49 -5.02 -0.19
CA ALA A 138 16.43 -5.83 -1.39
C ALA A 138 15.77 -7.19 -1.07
N LEU A 139 14.73 -7.56 -1.82
CA LEU A 139 14.04 -8.83 -1.66
C LEU A 139 14.71 -9.96 -2.45
N ASN A 140 15.51 -9.60 -3.46
CA ASN A 140 16.39 -10.49 -4.23
C ASN A 140 17.70 -9.78 -4.57
N ALA A 141 18.58 -10.43 -5.33
CA ALA A 141 19.80 -9.79 -5.84
C ALA A 141 19.43 -8.65 -6.80
N GLN A 142 20.16 -7.55 -6.74
CA GLN A 142 19.96 -6.38 -7.61
C GLN A 142 21.07 -6.35 -8.65
N THR A 143 20.70 -6.18 -9.92
CA THR A 143 21.59 -5.93 -11.05
C THR A 143 21.29 -4.54 -11.61
N THR A 144 22.32 -3.77 -11.94
CA THR A 144 22.18 -2.38 -12.42
C THR A 144 23.36 -2.01 -13.32
N THR A 145 23.93 -3.01 -14.00
CA THR A 145 25.14 -2.87 -14.82
C THR A 145 24.91 -3.00 -16.31
N GLU A 146 23.73 -3.47 -16.71
CA GLU A 146 23.34 -3.62 -18.11
C GLU A 146 22.56 -2.40 -18.59
N VAL A 147 22.52 -2.21 -19.90
CA VAL A 147 21.67 -1.20 -20.55
C VAL A 147 20.20 -1.53 -20.25
N ASP A 148 19.39 -0.52 -19.95
CA ASP A 148 17.99 -0.62 -19.55
C ASP A 148 17.74 -1.11 -18.08
N GLU A 149 18.77 -1.13 -17.23
CA GLU A 149 18.65 -1.41 -15.78
C GLU A 149 18.61 -0.14 -14.89
N ASP A 150 18.45 1.04 -15.48
CA ASP A 150 18.36 2.34 -14.82
C ASP A 150 16.99 2.57 -14.15
N HIS A 151 15.94 2.15 -14.83
CA HIS A 151 14.55 2.49 -14.56
C HIS A 151 14.10 2.20 -13.12
N GLY A 152 14.49 1.07 -12.53
CA GLY A 152 14.12 0.75 -11.15
C GLY A 152 14.78 1.68 -10.12
N THR A 153 15.99 2.19 -10.40
CA THR A 153 16.67 3.22 -9.58
C THR A 153 15.92 4.53 -9.67
N GLU A 154 15.58 4.97 -10.89
CA GLU A 154 14.80 6.18 -11.16
C GLU A 154 13.46 6.15 -10.40
N VAL A 155 12.66 5.12 -10.63
CA VAL A 155 11.35 4.91 -10.00
C VAL A 155 11.43 4.89 -8.47
N SER A 156 12.42 4.18 -7.92
CA SER A 156 12.63 4.11 -6.47
C SER A 156 13.00 5.46 -5.88
N SER A 157 13.74 6.29 -6.62
CA SER A 157 14.14 7.63 -6.19
C SER A 157 12.94 8.59 -6.09
N VAL A 158 12.02 8.54 -7.05
CA VAL A 158 10.76 9.30 -7.02
C VAL A 158 9.94 8.99 -5.77
N ILE A 159 9.94 7.72 -5.33
CA ILE A 159 9.25 7.34 -4.09
C ILE A 159 10.02 7.84 -2.88
N ALA A 160 11.32 7.55 -2.79
CA ALA A 160 11.97 7.39 -1.50
C ALA A 160 13.37 8.03 -1.39
N ALA A 161 13.83 8.83 -2.36
CA ALA A 161 15.07 9.59 -2.18
C ALA A 161 14.97 10.41 -0.88
N PRO A 162 15.94 10.28 0.05
CA PRO A 162 15.88 10.92 1.35
C PRO A 162 16.28 12.40 1.25
N ASN A 163 15.84 13.22 2.19
CA ASN A 163 16.37 14.57 2.33
C ASN A 163 17.74 14.48 3.01
N ASN A 164 18.80 14.36 2.22
CA ASN A 164 20.17 14.07 2.69
C ASN A 164 21.22 15.11 2.27
N GLY A 165 20.80 16.19 1.56
CA GLY A 165 21.65 17.27 1.09
C GLY A 165 22.30 17.00 -0.28
N VAL A 166 21.91 15.92 -0.98
CA VAL A 166 22.35 15.60 -2.34
C VAL A 166 21.16 15.33 -3.24
N GLY A 167 21.28 15.62 -4.54
CA GLY A 167 20.31 15.27 -5.57
C GLY A 167 18.88 15.75 -5.34
N ILE A 168 17.98 14.82 -5.12
CA ILE A 168 16.51 14.95 -5.12
C ILE A 168 15.89 14.50 -3.80
N VAL A 169 14.59 14.79 -3.62
CA VAL A 169 13.80 14.29 -2.49
C VAL A 169 12.54 13.60 -3.01
N GLY A 170 12.43 12.30 -2.80
CA GLY A 170 11.23 11.54 -3.16
C GLY A 170 9.98 12.01 -2.44
N ILE A 171 8.82 11.57 -2.94
CA ILE A 171 7.54 11.98 -2.34
C ILE A 171 7.40 11.52 -0.88
N TYR A 172 7.97 10.38 -0.53
CA TYR A 172 7.96 9.82 0.83
C TYR A 172 9.38 9.46 1.28
N PRO A 173 10.20 10.47 1.63
CA PRO A 173 11.63 10.27 1.92
C PRO A 173 11.90 9.28 3.06
N ASP A 174 11.01 9.17 4.03
CA ASP A 174 11.11 8.23 5.16
C ASP A 174 10.48 6.85 4.87
N ALA A 175 10.01 6.57 3.66
CA ALA A 175 9.33 5.32 3.32
C ALA A 175 10.14 4.07 3.72
N VAL A 176 9.49 3.02 4.15
CA VAL A 176 10.08 1.68 4.17
C VAL A 176 10.08 1.17 2.73
N LEU A 177 11.25 1.20 2.08
CA LEU A 177 11.42 0.80 0.68
C LEU A 177 11.81 -0.68 0.61
N ARG A 178 11.11 -1.44 -0.22
CA ARG A 178 11.48 -2.79 -0.63
C ARG A 178 11.66 -2.80 -2.13
N VAL A 179 12.66 -3.50 -2.61
CA VAL A 179 12.97 -3.55 -4.05
C VAL A 179 13.10 -4.99 -4.50
N TRP A 180 12.52 -5.29 -5.64
CA TRP A 180 12.62 -6.56 -6.34
C TRP A 180 13.09 -6.31 -7.76
N ASP A 181 14.24 -6.89 -8.10
CA ASP A 181 14.76 -6.90 -9.45
C ASP A 181 14.04 -7.95 -10.30
N ALA A 182 13.26 -7.49 -11.26
CA ALA A 182 12.54 -8.29 -12.23
C ALA A 182 13.28 -8.42 -13.56
N SER A 183 14.49 -7.88 -13.67
CA SER A 183 15.36 -7.90 -14.88
C SER A 183 16.64 -8.72 -14.69
N PRO A 184 16.59 -9.96 -14.21
CA PRO A 184 17.81 -10.70 -13.86
C PRO A 184 18.73 -11.00 -15.07
N PHE A 185 18.34 -10.62 -16.28
CA PHE A 185 19.07 -10.83 -17.53
C PHE A 185 19.15 -9.56 -18.40
N GLY A 186 19.04 -8.37 -17.81
CA GLY A 186 19.12 -7.10 -18.52
C GLY A 186 17.82 -6.67 -19.21
N PHE A 187 16.73 -7.40 -19.01
CA PHE A 187 15.39 -7.02 -19.47
C PHE A 187 14.32 -7.55 -18.49
N LEU A 188 13.24 -6.83 -18.38
CA LEU A 188 12.16 -7.17 -17.45
C LEU A 188 11.51 -8.50 -17.85
N SER A 189 11.54 -9.47 -16.93
CA SER A 189 10.98 -10.79 -17.11
C SER A 189 9.63 -10.91 -16.43
N GLU A 190 8.60 -11.30 -17.19
CA GLU A 190 7.25 -11.51 -16.67
C GLU A 190 7.23 -12.50 -15.50
N GLY A 191 7.96 -13.61 -15.61
CA GLY A 191 8.05 -14.59 -14.52
C GLY A 191 8.69 -14.02 -13.25
N SER A 192 9.70 -13.15 -13.39
CA SER A 192 10.32 -12.46 -12.25
C SER A 192 9.39 -11.39 -11.69
N ALA A 193 8.64 -10.67 -12.51
CA ALA A 193 7.64 -9.71 -12.07
C ALA A 193 6.52 -10.39 -11.26
N ILE A 194 5.97 -11.51 -11.76
CA ILE A 194 4.99 -12.34 -11.04
C ILE A 194 5.54 -12.77 -9.67
N GLN A 195 6.80 -13.26 -9.63
CA GLN A 195 7.44 -13.66 -8.39
C GLN A 195 7.63 -12.46 -7.44
N GLY A 196 8.01 -11.29 -7.97
CA GLY A 196 8.17 -10.06 -7.19
C GLY A 196 6.89 -9.60 -6.53
N ILE A 197 5.78 -9.59 -7.26
CA ILE A 197 4.44 -9.26 -6.74
C ILE A 197 4.03 -10.25 -5.64
N TYR A 198 4.24 -11.54 -5.88
CA TYR A 198 3.93 -12.60 -4.92
C TYR A 198 4.75 -12.46 -3.63
N GLU A 199 6.08 -12.25 -3.74
CA GLU A 199 6.95 -12.07 -2.56
C GLU A 199 6.67 -10.75 -1.85
N ALA A 200 6.36 -9.66 -2.57
CA ALA A 200 5.92 -8.41 -1.96
C ALA A 200 4.69 -8.62 -1.05
N ALA A 201 3.68 -9.33 -1.56
CA ALA A 201 2.46 -9.64 -0.81
C ALA A 201 2.72 -10.55 0.40
N ARG A 202 3.62 -11.53 0.28
CA ARG A 202 3.99 -12.44 1.36
C ARG A 202 4.79 -11.77 2.48
N ASN A 203 5.54 -10.72 2.16
CA ASN A 203 6.27 -9.92 3.14
C ASN A 203 5.37 -8.94 3.93
N GLY A 204 4.06 -9.08 3.80
CA GLY A 204 3.03 -8.31 4.49
C GLY A 204 2.49 -7.14 3.66
N ALA A 205 1.27 -6.73 3.97
CA ALA A 205 0.54 -5.69 3.26
C ALA A 205 1.38 -4.43 3.03
N SER A 206 1.51 -4.04 1.76
CA SER A 206 2.31 -2.91 1.29
C SER A 206 1.63 -2.25 0.09
N VAL A 207 2.12 -1.08 -0.33
CA VAL A 207 1.87 -0.57 -1.66
C VAL A 207 2.90 -1.22 -2.60
N ILE A 208 2.46 -1.75 -3.73
CA ILE A 208 3.33 -2.39 -4.74
C ILE A 208 3.28 -1.52 -5.99
N ASN A 209 4.42 -0.97 -6.38
CA ASN A 209 4.55 -0.15 -7.58
C ASN A 209 5.05 -0.98 -8.75
N LEU A 210 4.33 -0.89 -9.88
CA LEU A 210 4.60 -1.56 -11.14
C LEU A 210 4.70 -0.49 -12.25
N SER A 211 5.92 0.00 -12.50
CA SER A 211 6.16 1.02 -13.54
C SER A 211 6.49 0.40 -14.91
N PHE A 212 5.85 -0.71 -15.24
CA PHE A 212 6.01 -1.42 -16.50
C PHE A 212 4.65 -1.87 -17.04
N GLY A 213 4.62 -2.25 -18.31
CA GLY A 213 3.44 -2.82 -18.93
C GLY A 213 3.69 -3.35 -20.34
N GLY A 214 2.65 -3.97 -20.90
CA GLY A 214 2.62 -4.52 -22.24
C GLY A 214 1.20 -4.80 -22.72
N GLU A 215 1.06 -5.12 -24.03
CA GLU A 215 -0.24 -5.29 -24.66
C GLU A 215 -0.91 -6.65 -24.37
N ASP A 216 -0.12 -7.63 -23.92
CA ASP A 216 -0.58 -9.01 -23.74
C ASP A 216 -1.29 -9.22 -22.40
N ASP A 217 -2.52 -9.74 -22.44
CA ASP A 217 -3.26 -10.17 -21.26
C ASP A 217 -2.72 -11.50 -20.72
N ASP A 218 -1.93 -11.47 -19.63
CA ASP A 218 -1.44 -12.68 -18.96
C ASP A 218 -2.28 -13.03 -17.73
N PRO A 219 -3.01 -14.16 -17.74
CA PRO A 219 -3.79 -14.61 -16.61
C PRO A 219 -2.94 -14.99 -15.38
N LEU A 220 -1.63 -15.25 -15.50
CA LEU A 220 -0.76 -15.55 -14.36
C LEU A 220 -0.33 -14.26 -13.66
N LEU A 221 -0.10 -13.18 -14.41
CA LEU A 221 0.13 -11.85 -13.86
C LEU A 221 -1.12 -11.31 -13.15
N ASP A 222 -2.32 -11.46 -13.77
CA ASP A 222 -3.61 -11.17 -13.10
C ASP A 222 -3.72 -11.95 -11.78
N ASP A 223 -3.42 -13.25 -11.77
CA ASP A 223 -3.48 -14.08 -10.56
C ASP A 223 -2.56 -13.57 -9.44
N ALA A 224 -1.33 -13.14 -9.77
CA ALA A 224 -0.40 -12.59 -8.80
C ALA A 224 -0.91 -11.27 -8.20
N ILE A 225 -1.52 -10.41 -9.03
CA ILE A 225 -2.15 -9.15 -8.60
C ILE A 225 -3.34 -9.42 -7.69
N GLN A 226 -4.23 -10.33 -8.09
CA GLN A 226 -5.38 -10.69 -7.26
C GLN A 226 -4.94 -11.32 -5.92
N PHE A 227 -3.84 -12.08 -5.93
CA PHE A 227 -3.24 -12.60 -4.70
C PHE A 227 -2.71 -11.48 -3.80
N ALA A 228 -2.02 -10.48 -4.37
CA ALA A 228 -1.50 -9.33 -3.63
C ALA A 228 -2.65 -8.50 -3.03
N PHE A 229 -3.69 -8.23 -3.82
CA PHE A 229 -4.87 -7.51 -3.36
C PHE A 229 -5.60 -8.24 -2.22
N ARG A 230 -5.82 -9.55 -2.37
CA ARG A 230 -6.41 -10.41 -1.32
C ARG A 230 -5.58 -10.46 -0.05
N SER A 231 -4.26 -10.35 -0.17
CA SER A 231 -3.33 -10.31 0.97
C SER A 231 -3.30 -8.95 1.67
N GLY A 232 -4.08 -8.00 1.19
CA GLY A 232 -4.25 -6.66 1.76
C GLY A 232 -3.27 -5.62 1.21
N SER A 233 -2.55 -5.90 0.11
CA SER A 233 -1.69 -4.92 -0.57
C SER A 233 -2.50 -4.05 -1.53
N LEU A 234 -2.01 -2.83 -1.80
CA LEU A 234 -2.48 -1.96 -2.87
C LEU A 234 -1.48 -2.05 -4.03
N VAL A 235 -1.93 -2.45 -5.21
CA VAL A 235 -1.12 -2.45 -6.44
C VAL A 235 -1.35 -1.14 -7.17
N VAL A 236 -0.27 -0.47 -7.58
CA VAL A 236 -0.28 0.78 -8.35
C VAL A 236 0.50 0.55 -9.63
N ALA A 237 -0.05 0.88 -10.77
CA ALA A 237 0.61 0.69 -12.06
C ALA A 237 0.57 1.92 -12.96
N ALA A 238 1.59 2.02 -13.83
CA ALA A 238 1.65 3.02 -14.88
C ALA A 238 0.64 2.71 -15.99
N ALA A 239 -0.14 3.71 -16.44
CA ALA A 239 -1.18 3.54 -17.46
C ALA A 239 -0.64 3.15 -18.86
N GLY A 240 0.65 3.37 -19.12
CA GLY A 240 1.28 3.22 -20.43
C GLY A 240 1.53 4.56 -21.13
N ASN A 241 2.37 4.52 -22.17
CA ASN A 241 2.85 5.72 -22.86
C ASN A 241 2.49 5.71 -24.36
N ASP A 242 1.45 4.98 -24.77
CA ASP A 242 1.14 4.64 -26.15
C ASP A 242 -0.09 5.35 -26.71
N ALA A 243 -0.55 6.45 -26.09
CA ALA A 243 -1.71 7.21 -26.60
C ALA A 243 -1.52 7.66 -28.05
N LEU A 244 -0.30 8.04 -28.44
CA LEU A 244 0.04 8.46 -29.79
C LEU A 244 0.36 7.29 -30.74
N SER A 245 0.52 6.08 -30.22
CA SER A 245 0.88 4.86 -30.96
C SER A 245 -0.32 3.90 -31.14
N GLY A 246 -1.53 4.44 -31.12
CA GLY A 246 -2.76 3.65 -31.29
C GLY A 246 -3.47 3.29 -30.00
N ASN A 247 -2.88 3.62 -28.86
CA ASN A 247 -3.47 3.44 -27.52
C ASN A 247 -3.93 1.99 -27.29
N PRO A 248 -3.05 0.99 -27.42
CA PRO A 248 -3.41 -0.40 -27.15
C PRO A 248 -3.74 -0.61 -25.66
N PRO A 249 -4.39 -1.73 -25.29
CA PRO A 249 -4.50 -2.14 -23.89
C PRO A 249 -3.13 -2.22 -23.22
N ASN A 250 -3.03 -1.91 -21.93
CA ASN A 250 -1.77 -1.99 -21.19
C ASN A 250 -1.97 -2.80 -19.90
N PHE A 251 -1.30 -3.94 -19.82
CA PHE A 251 -1.31 -4.79 -18.62
C PHE A 251 0.05 -4.68 -17.89
N PRO A 252 0.03 -4.53 -16.55
CA PRO A 252 -1.07 -4.81 -15.61
C PRO A 252 -2.09 -3.68 -15.38
N ALA A 253 -1.94 -2.50 -15.94
CA ALA A 253 -2.79 -1.34 -15.68
C ALA A 253 -4.28 -1.59 -15.96
N ASP A 254 -4.62 -2.40 -16.97
CA ASP A 254 -6.01 -2.70 -17.33
C ASP A 254 -6.64 -3.86 -16.52
N TYR A 255 -5.92 -4.42 -15.52
CA TYR A 255 -6.54 -5.39 -14.61
C TYR A 255 -7.35 -4.71 -13.50
N ALA A 256 -8.41 -5.37 -13.10
CA ALA A 256 -9.17 -4.99 -11.91
C ALA A 256 -8.29 -5.02 -10.64
N HIS A 257 -8.58 -4.15 -9.69
CA HIS A 257 -7.84 -3.99 -8.42
C HIS A 257 -6.42 -3.43 -8.56
N VAL A 258 -6.11 -2.82 -9.70
CA VAL A 258 -4.89 -2.04 -9.92
C VAL A 258 -5.22 -0.56 -9.90
N LEU A 259 -4.57 0.22 -9.06
CA LEU A 259 -4.71 1.68 -9.06
C LEU A 259 -3.88 2.23 -10.21
N THR A 260 -4.53 2.52 -11.33
CA THR A 260 -3.88 2.88 -12.60
C THR A 260 -3.66 4.38 -12.71
N VAL A 261 -2.41 4.76 -13.07
CA VAL A 261 -1.95 6.15 -13.00
C VAL A 261 -1.55 6.68 -14.36
N GLY A 262 -2.25 7.71 -14.83
CA GLY A 262 -1.88 8.54 -15.99
C GLY A 262 -0.84 9.60 -15.64
N ALA A 263 -0.21 10.19 -16.66
CA ALA A 263 0.82 11.24 -16.49
C ALA A 263 0.29 12.64 -16.80
N THR A 264 0.74 13.65 -16.02
CA THR A 264 0.51 15.08 -16.31
C THR A 264 1.82 15.83 -16.51
N ASN A 265 1.74 16.96 -17.21
CA ASN A 265 2.83 17.93 -17.41
C ASN A 265 2.78 19.04 -16.32
N GLU A 266 3.70 20.00 -16.41
CA GLU A 266 3.86 21.13 -15.47
C GLU A 266 2.65 22.08 -15.45
N SER A 267 1.81 22.05 -16.47
CA SER A 267 0.54 22.79 -16.52
C SER A 267 -0.63 22.03 -15.90
N ASN A 268 -0.38 20.84 -15.34
CA ASN A 268 -1.37 19.89 -14.85
C ASN A 268 -2.32 19.36 -15.96
N GLU A 269 -1.89 19.41 -17.21
CA GLU A 269 -2.58 18.81 -18.34
C GLU A 269 -2.10 17.36 -18.51
N VAL A 270 -2.99 16.47 -18.95
CA VAL A 270 -2.61 15.08 -19.28
C VAL A 270 -1.55 15.08 -20.36
N ALA A 271 -0.45 14.38 -20.13
CA ALA A 271 0.65 14.28 -21.10
C ALA A 271 0.20 13.58 -22.38
N ALA A 272 0.62 14.09 -23.53
CA ALA A 272 0.15 13.61 -24.83
C ALA A 272 0.42 12.11 -25.08
N PHE A 273 1.46 11.55 -24.45
CA PHE A 273 1.81 10.13 -24.54
C PHE A 273 1.00 9.25 -23.59
N SER A 274 0.44 9.81 -22.50
CA SER A 274 -0.23 9.02 -21.45
C SER A 274 -1.40 8.24 -22.04
N SER A 275 -1.37 6.91 -21.91
CA SER A 275 -2.42 6.02 -22.42
C SER A 275 -3.77 6.32 -21.80
N LEU A 276 -4.83 6.15 -22.59
CA LEU A 276 -6.21 6.41 -22.24
C LEU A 276 -6.92 5.09 -22.00
N SER A 277 -7.49 4.90 -20.82
CA SER A 277 -8.29 3.70 -20.51
C SER A 277 -9.44 4.03 -19.56
N PRO A 278 -10.58 3.32 -19.64
CA PRO A 278 -11.60 3.41 -18.60
C PRO A 278 -11.11 2.93 -17.22
N THR A 279 -9.95 2.28 -17.15
CA THR A 279 -9.27 1.82 -15.91
C THR A 279 -8.30 2.85 -15.34
N VAL A 280 -8.02 3.97 -16.01
CA VAL A 280 -7.24 5.05 -15.40
C VAL A 280 -8.01 5.62 -14.22
N ASP A 281 -7.44 5.50 -13.01
CA ASP A 281 -8.08 5.95 -11.77
C ASP A 281 -7.78 7.39 -11.43
N LEU A 282 -6.53 7.80 -11.62
CA LEU A 282 -6.08 9.17 -11.41
C LEU A 282 -4.81 9.43 -12.22
N ALA A 283 -4.39 10.69 -12.26
CA ALA A 283 -3.15 11.11 -12.88
C ALA A 283 -2.20 11.72 -11.84
N ALA A 284 -0.91 11.72 -12.14
CA ALA A 284 0.12 12.40 -11.37
C ALA A 284 1.20 12.96 -12.31
N PRO A 285 2.07 13.88 -11.84
CA PRO A 285 3.19 14.40 -12.63
C PRO A 285 4.06 13.29 -13.24
N GLY A 286 4.34 13.38 -14.52
CA GLY A 286 5.12 12.38 -15.26
C GLY A 286 5.91 12.96 -16.44
N VAL A 287 6.17 14.28 -16.44
CA VAL A 287 6.95 14.98 -17.47
C VAL A 287 8.03 15.80 -16.77
N HIS A 288 9.28 15.72 -17.25
CA HIS A 288 10.46 16.39 -16.68
C HIS A 288 10.58 16.15 -15.16
N ILE A 289 10.49 14.90 -14.75
CA ILE A 289 10.62 14.51 -13.35
C ILE A 289 12.10 14.30 -13.03
N PRO A 290 12.68 15.04 -12.06
CA PRO A 290 14.03 14.76 -11.58
C PRO A 290 14.10 13.38 -10.90
N VAL A 291 15.08 12.56 -11.34
CA VAL A 291 15.27 11.19 -10.87
C VAL A 291 16.75 10.88 -10.66
N ALA A 292 17.03 9.89 -9.81
CA ALA A 292 18.37 9.34 -9.65
C ALA A 292 18.62 8.27 -10.70
N GLU A 293 19.81 8.30 -11.33
CA GLU A 293 20.28 7.30 -12.29
C GLU A 293 21.43 6.47 -11.73
N PRO A 294 21.55 5.18 -12.08
CA PRO A 294 22.71 4.38 -11.64
C PRO A 294 24.03 5.04 -12.01
N LEU A 295 24.97 5.11 -11.07
CA LEU A 295 26.29 5.72 -11.29
C LEU A 295 27.10 5.04 -12.41
N ALA A 296 26.77 3.81 -12.75
CA ALA A 296 27.40 3.08 -13.87
C ALA A 296 26.93 3.62 -15.24
N MET A 297 25.75 4.23 -15.30
CA MET A 297 25.12 4.76 -16.53
C MET A 297 25.39 6.26 -16.70
N ASP A 298 25.17 7.03 -15.65
CA ASP A 298 25.53 8.45 -15.62
C ASP A 298 26.36 8.76 -14.36
N PRO A 299 27.64 9.21 -14.53
CA PRO A 299 28.47 9.61 -13.41
C PRO A 299 27.94 10.79 -12.59
N SER A 300 27.00 11.60 -13.12
CA SER A 300 26.31 12.65 -12.36
C SER A 300 25.32 12.05 -11.35
N GLY A 301 24.80 10.86 -11.63
CA GLY A 301 23.81 10.13 -10.86
C GLY A 301 22.40 10.68 -10.95
N TYR A 302 22.13 11.65 -11.82
CA TYR A 302 20.80 12.29 -11.90
C TYR A 302 20.46 12.79 -13.30
N THR A 303 19.17 12.66 -13.66
CA THR A 303 18.57 13.39 -14.76
C THR A 303 17.37 14.22 -14.28
N THR A 304 17.04 15.27 -15.01
CA THR A 304 15.86 16.12 -14.74
C THR A 304 14.82 16.01 -15.86
N ASP A 305 14.95 15.02 -16.73
CA ASP A 305 14.12 14.81 -17.92
C ASP A 305 13.41 13.43 -17.91
N GLY A 306 13.03 12.94 -16.74
CA GLY A 306 12.22 11.74 -16.62
C GLY A 306 10.82 11.96 -17.20
N ASN A 307 10.45 11.19 -18.24
CA ASN A 307 9.18 11.33 -18.94
C ASN A 307 8.49 9.97 -19.04
N GLY A 308 7.28 9.85 -18.51
CA GLY A 308 6.49 8.62 -18.58
C GLY A 308 5.47 8.49 -17.45
N THR A 309 4.45 7.68 -17.67
CA THR A 309 3.55 7.22 -16.62
C THR A 309 4.30 6.40 -15.56
N SER A 310 5.48 5.88 -15.92
CA SER A 310 6.43 5.23 -15.01
C SER A 310 6.91 6.11 -13.86
N PHE A 311 6.89 7.44 -14.00
CA PHE A 311 7.23 8.40 -12.94
C PHE A 311 6.00 8.93 -12.22
N ALA A 312 4.84 8.91 -12.86
CA ALA A 312 3.56 9.24 -12.23
C ALA A 312 3.12 8.17 -11.22
N SER A 313 3.25 6.89 -11.57
CA SER A 313 2.90 5.75 -10.73
C SER A 313 3.62 5.77 -9.36
N PRO A 314 4.96 5.95 -9.27
CA PRO A 314 5.66 5.98 -7.99
C PRO A 314 5.27 7.17 -7.12
N LEU A 315 4.88 8.32 -7.68
CA LEU A 315 4.33 9.42 -6.89
C LEU A 315 3.02 9.02 -6.21
N VAL A 316 2.14 8.29 -6.91
CA VAL A 316 0.91 7.77 -6.31
C VAL A 316 1.20 6.67 -5.30
N ALA A 317 2.13 5.76 -5.60
CA ALA A 317 2.51 4.68 -4.69
C ALA A 317 3.10 5.20 -3.36
N GLY A 318 4.01 6.18 -3.45
CA GLY A 318 4.58 6.84 -2.27
C GLY A 318 3.53 7.61 -1.47
N ALA A 319 2.66 8.37 -2.15
CA ALA A 319 1.54 9.08 -1.52
C ALA A 319 0.57 8.12 -0.82
N ALA A 320 0.22 7.00 -1.44
CA ALA A 320 -0.65 5.98 -0.85
C ALA A 320 -0.03 5.37 0.41
N ALA A 321 1.26 5.05 0.40
CA ALA A 321 1.97 4.54 1.58
C ALA A 321 2.06 5.58 2.70
N TRP A 322 2.26 6.85 2.36
CA TRP A 322 2.20 7.96 3.30
C TRP A 322 0.83 8.06 3.97
N VAL A 323 -0.25 8.15 3.16
CA VAL A 323 -1.63 8.18 3.67
C VAL A 323 -1.90 6.97 4.56
N TRP A 324 -1.50 5.79 4.14
CA TRP A 324 -1.70 4.56 4.92
C TRP A 324 -0.89 4.52 6.22
N THR A 325 0.28 5.17 6.25
CA THR A 325 1.08 5.31 7.48
C THR A 325 0.37 6.21 8.49
N VAL A 326 -0.19 7.34 8.05
CA VAL A 326 -0.95 8.27 8.89
C VAL A 326 -2.30 7.66 9.32
N ARG A 327 -2.87 6.80 8.48
CA ARG A 327 -4.21 6.20 8.65
C ARG A 327 -4.18 4.68 8.60
N PRO A 328 -3.54 4.03 9.59
CA PRO A 328 -3.34 2.57 9.60
C PRO A 328 -4.63 1.75 9.79
N GLU A 329 -5.75 2.39 10.12
CA GLU A 329 -7.07 1.78 10.24
C GLU A 329 -7.71 1.42 8.90
N LEU A 330 -7.22 2.02 7.79
CA LEU A 330 -7.70 1.73 6.44
C LEU A 330 -7.22 0.35 5.98
N ASP A 331 -8.09 -0.39 5.31
CA ASP A 331 -7.68 -1.52 4.48
C ASP A 331 -7.35 -1.06 3.05
N ASN A 332 -6.84 -1.97 2.22
CA ASN A 332 -6.46 -1.66 0.85
C ASN A 332 -7.64 -1.23 -0.02
N THR A 333 -8.85 -1.77 0.20
CA THR A 333 -10.06 -1.37 -0.56
C THR A 333 -10.44 0.07 -0.26
N GLN A 334 -10.35 0.46 1.02
CA GLN A 334 -10.60 1.84 1.44
C GLN A 334 -9.50 2.80 0.94
N LEU A 335 -8.24 2.36 0.96
CA LEU A 335 -7.13 3.17 0.47
C LEU A 335 -7.24 3.40 -1.05
N PHE A 336 -7.56 2.36 -1.82
CA PHE A 336 -7.81 2.44 -3.26
C PHE A 336 -8.85 3.53 -3.58
N GLU A 337 -10.03 3.42 -2.98
CA GLU A 337 -11.11 4.38 -3.17
C GLU A 337 -10.76 5.80 -2.69
N LEU A 338 -10.03 5.89 -1.59
CA LEU A 338 -9.61 7.16 -1.02
C LEU A 338 -8.66 7.89 -1.97
N MET A 339 -7.66 7.20 -2.51
CA MET A 339 -6.67 7.81 -3.39
C MET A 339 -7.31 8.40 -4.64
N ARG A 340 -8.15 7.64 -5.34
CA ARG A 340 -8.77 8.10 -6.56
C ARG A 340 -9.82 9.20 -6.33
N ARG A 341 -10.63 9.12 -5.27
CA ARG A 341 -11.70 10.08 -4.99
C ARG A 341 -11.26 11.39 -4.34
N SER A 342 -10.06 11.43 -3.79
CA SER A 342 -9.47 12.64 -3.24
C SER A 342 -8.70 13.45 -4.29
N ALA A 343 -8.58 12.94 -5.52
CA ALA A 343 -7.93 13.62 -6.62
C ALA A 343 -8.62 14.96 -6.95
N THR A 344 -7.86 15.88 -7.49
CA THR A 344 -8.38 17.16 -7.99
C THR A 344 -8.82 16.97 -9.43
N ASP A 345 -10.11 17.17 -9.71
CA ASP A 345 -10.67 17.04 -11.05
C ASP A 345 -9.94 17.97 -12.03
N ILE A 346 -9.44 17.39 -13.12
CA ILE A 346 -8.76 18.07 -14.24
C ILE A 346 -9.34 17.55 -15.56
N ALA A 347 -8.98 18.17 -16.67
CA ALA A 347 -9.48 17.81 -18.00
C ALA A 347 -11.03 17.91 -18.12
N ALA A 348 -11.75 16.83 -18.44
CA ALA A 348 -13.21 16.88 -18.54
C ALA A 348 -13.85 16.76 -17.15
N PRO A 349 -14.90 17.52 -16.83
CA PRO A 349 -15.54 17.46 -15.52
C PRO A 349 -16.02 16.07 -15.12
N GLY A 350 -15.63 15.61 -13.94
CA GLY A 350 -15.89 14.28 -13.41
C GLY A 350 -14.91 13.26 -13.91
N PHE A 351 -15.26 11.98 -13.91
CA PHE A 351 -14.39 10.92 -14.39
C PHE A 351 -14.23 10.95 -15.92
N ASP A 352 -12.99 10.87 -16.40
CA ASP A 352 -12.65 10.67 -17.80
C ASP A 352 -11.51 9.63 -17.98
N ASN A 353 -11.34 9.12 -19.21
CA ASN A 353 -10.39 8.05 -19.49
C ASN A 353 -8.91 8.49 -19.54
N ALA A 354 -8.64 9.79 -19.43
CA ALA A 354 -7.29 10.33 -19.52
C ALA A 354 -6.69 10.62 -18.14
N SER A 355 -7.51 11.13 -17.23
CA SER A 355 -7.09 11.54 -15.89
C SER A 355 -7.83 10.80 -14.77
N GLY A 356 -8.75 9.88 -15.10
CA GLY A 356 -9.56 9.21 -14.11
C GLY A 356 -10.42 10.18 -13.31
N TYR A 357 -10.23 10.21 -11.99
CA TYR A 357 -10.85 11.18 -11.08
C TYR A 357 -10.08 12.50 -10.98
N GLY A 358 -8.92 12.63 -11.65
CA GLY A 358 -8.13 13.84 -11.68
C GLY A 358 -6.69 13.69 -11.17
N LEU A 359 -6.06 14.81 -10.86
CA LEU A 359 -4.67 14.89 -10.39
C LEU A 359 -4.57 14.50 -8.91
N LEU A 360 -3.58 13.69 -8.56
CA LEU A 360 -3.20 13.36 -7.19
C LEU A 360 -3.15 14.62 -6.31
N ASN A 361 -3.80 14.55 -5.14
CA ASN A 361 -3.80 15.64 -4.16
C ASN A 361 -3.54 15.06 -2.76
N LEU A 362 -2.28 15.09 -2.32
CA LEU A 362 -1.87 14.48 -1.05
C LEU A 362 -2.54 15.10 0.17
N PRO A 363 -2.65 16.44 0.33
CA PRO A 363 -3.41 17.03 1.42
C PRO A 363 -4.89 16.64 1.45
N ALA A 364 -5.53 16.56 0.29
CA ALA A 364 -6.92 16.11 0.19
C ALA A 364 -7.05 14.64 0.57
N ALA A 365 -6.14 13.77 0.14
CA ALA A 365 -6.12 12.34 0.49
C ALA A 365 -5.97 12.14 2.01
N LEU A 366 -5.07 12.87 2.66
CA LEU A 366 -4.90 12.82 4.11
C LEU A 366 -6.16 13.23 4.88
N ALA A 367 -6.92 14.22 4.37
CA ALA A 367 -8.14 14.73 4.98
C ALA A 367 -9.42 14.00 4.53
N PHE A 368 -9.36 13.14 3.51
CA PHE A 368 -10.54 12.51 2.92
C PHE A 368 -11.23 11.58 3.91
N LYS A 369 -12.57 11.63 3.96
CA LYS A 369 -13.33 10.72 4.80
C LYS A 369 -13.12 9.27 4.33
N ALA A 370 -12.81 8.34 5.25
CA ALA A 370 -12.65 6.93 4.91
C ALA A 370 -13.87 6.41 4.14
N PRO A 371 -13.67 5.84 2.94
CA PRO A 371 -14.72 5.16 2.21
C PRO A 371 -15.26 3.94 2.97
N SER A 372 -16.39 3.39 2.55
CA SER A 372 -16.87 2.10 3.03
C SER A 372 -15.87 1.00 2.67
N ARG A 373 -15.70 0.01 3.53
CA ARG A 373 -14.93 -1.20 3.21
C ARG A 373 -15.65 -2.01 2.16
N ASP A 374 -14.87 -2.67 1.30
CA ASP A 374 -15.33 -3.69 0.38
C ASP A 374 -14.83 -5.08 0.79
N PRO A 375 -15.57 -5.78 1.67
CA PRO A 375 -15.12 -7.04 2.19
C PRO A 375 -15.35 -8.17 1.17
N GLN A 376 -14.48 -9.16 1.19
CA GLN A 376 -14.46 -10.35 0.35
C GLN A 376 -13.83 -10.17 -1.03
N GLU A 377 -13.23 -9.02 -1.31
CA GLU A 377 -12.43 -8.82 -2.52
C GLU A 377 -11.12 -9.65 -2.53
N PRO A 378 -10.67 -10.08 -3.71
CA PRO A 378 -11.35 -10.02 -5.01
C PRO A 378 -12.45 -11.07 -5.12
N ASN A 379 -13.57 -10.74 -5.76
CA ASN A 379 -14.72 -11.63 -5.90
C ASN A 379 -15.43 -11.57 -7.26
N ASP A 380 -14.84 -10.99 -8.30
CA ASP A 380 -15.39 -10.86 -9.66
C ASP A 380 -15.54 -12.18 -10.40
N LYS A 381 -14.66 -13.13 -10.10
CA LYS A 381 -14.57 -14.42 -10.82
C LYS A 381 -14.82 -15.57 -9.85
N PRO A 382 -15.60 -16.61 -10.23
CA PRO A 382 -15.79 -17.79 -9.35
C PRO A 382 -14.50 -18.43 -8.84
N ARG A 383 -13.41 -18.39 -9.61
CA ARG A 383 -12.12 -18.95 -9.15
C ARG A 383 -11.54 -18.19 -7.95
N GLN A 384 -11.93 -16.91 -7.74
CA GLN A 384 -11.50 -16.11 -6.60
C GLN A 384 -12.27 -16.46 -5.32
N ILE A 385 -13.53 -16.93 -5.46
CA ILE A 385 -14.41 -17.21 -4.31
C ILE A 385 -14.58 -18.69 -3.99
N GLU A 386 -14.34 -19.59 -4.96
CA GLU A 386 -14.51 -21.03 -4.74
C GLU A 386 -13.30 -21.62 -4.00
N PRO A 387 -13.55 -22.60 -3.08
CA PRO A 387 -12.46 -23.39 -2.53
C PRO A 387 -11.69 -24.10 -3.63
N HIS A 388 -10.36 -24.15 -3.51
CA HIS A 388 -9.44 -24.71 -4.51
C HIS A 388 -9.52 -24.03 -5.88
N GLY A 389 -10.03 -22.78 -5.93
CA GLY A 389 -9.89 -21.89 -7.07
C GLY A 389 -8.53 -21.18 -7.08
N LEU A 390 -8.52 -19.87 -7.21
CA LEU A 390 -7.30 -19.07 -7.06
C LEU A 390 -6.75 -19.15 -5.62
N PHE A 391 -7.64 -19.17 -4.63
CA PHE A 391 -7.31 -19.29 -3.22
C PHE A 391 -7.74 -20.64 -2.65
N ALA A 392 -6.86 -21.31 -1.90
CA ALA A 392 -7.11 -22.65 -1.37
C ALA A 392 -8.41 -22.74 -0.54
N ALA A 393 -8.66 -21.79 0.34
CA ALA A 393 -9.86 -21.78 1.17
C ALA A 393 -11.09 -21.17 0.46
N GLY A 394 -10.87 -20.43 -0.63
CA GLY A 394 -11.89 -19.59 -1.24
C GLY A 394 -12.41 -18.50 -0.29
N THR A 395 -13.54 -17.89 -0.64
CA THR A 395 -14.20 -16.87 0.21
C THR A 395 -15.34 -17.52 0.98
N PRO A 396 -15.55 -17.20 2.27
CA PRO A 396 -16.67 -17.73 3.05
C PRO A 396 -18.02 -17.44 2.38
N PRO A 397 -18.94 -18.44 2.28
CA PRO A 397 -20.22 -18.21 1.65
C PRO A 397 -21.08 -17.26 2.49
N LEU A 398 -21.87 -16.40 1.84
CA LEU A 398 -22.77 -15.46 2.50
C LEU A 398 -23.88 -16.17 3.27
N THR A 399 -24.37 -17.32 2.76
CA THR A 399 -25.29 -18.25 3.47
C THR A 399 -24.78 -19.67 3.32
N ALA A 400 -25.18 -20.57 4.27
CA ALA A 400 -24.70 -21.96 4.33
C ALA A 400 -25.84 -22.88 4.83
N PRO A 401 -25.68 -24.22 4.77
CA PRO A 401 -26.56 -25.12 5.47
C PRO A 401 -26.70 -24.74 6.95
N GLY A 402 -27.92 -24.53 7.43
CA GLY A 402 -28.21 -24.03 8.79
C GLY A 402 -28.20 -22.49 8.93
N ARG A 403 -27.48 -21.77 8.12
CA ARG A 403 -27.47 -20.29 8.08
C ARG A 403 -28.12 -19.76 6.80
N THR A 404 -29.44 -19.62 6.82
CA THR A 404 -30.24 -19.28 5.64
C THR A 404 -30.46 -17.79 5.41
N THR A 405 -29.82 -16.95 6.20
CA THR A 405 -29.84 -15.49 6.07
C THR A 405 -28.41 -14.96 6.15
N GLY A 406 -28.05 -14.04 5.28
CA GLY A 406 -26.79 -13.33 5.29
C GLY A 406 -26.95 -11.94 4.67
N SER A 407 -26.07 -11.02 5.03
CA SER A 407 -26.01 -9.69 4.42
C SER A 407 -24.58 -9.21 4.36
N ILE A 408 -24.28 -8.40 3.36
CA ILE A 408 -23.01 -7.72 3.15
C ILE A 408 -23.28 -6.31 2.64
N SER A 409 -22.43 -5.37 3.01
CA SER A 409 -22.34 -4.05 2.39
C SER A 409 -21.01 -4.00 1.66
N ALA A 410 -21.03 -3.58 0.42
CA ALA A 410 -19.92 -3.64 -0.52
C ALA A 410 -20.09 -2.54 -1.56
N ARG A 411 -19.20 -2.51 -2.53
CA ARG A 411 -19.19 -1.55 -3.62
C ARG A 411 -18.97 -2.28 -4.94
N VAL A 412 -19.42 -1.70 -6.02
CA VAL A 412 -19.10 -2.11 -7.40
C VAL A 412 -18.78 -0.90 -8.25
N ASP A 413 -17.85 -1.05 -9.17
CA ASP A 413 -17.45 -0.05 -10.18
C ASP A 413 -17.39 -0.69 -11.56
N ARG A 414 -17.72 0.04 -12.62
CA ARG A 414 -17.77 -0.55 -13.98
C ARG A 414 -16.43 -1.02 -14.52
N SER A 415 -15.35 -0.40 -14.08
CA SER A 415 -14.00 -0.67 -14.61
C SER A 415 -13.19 -1.52 -13.64
N GLU A 416 -13.15 -1.11 -12.37
CA GLU A 416 -12.24 -1.69 -11.37
C GLU A 416 -12.84 -2.89 -10.64
N ASP A 417 -14.16 -2.90 -10.49
CA ASP A 417 -14.90 -3.91 -9.75
C ASP A 417 -16.29 -4.13 -10.38
N PRO A 418 -16.33 -4.70 -11.60
CA PRO A 418 -17.55 -4.76 -12.40
C PRO A 418 -18.56 -5.79 -11.93
N ILE A 419 -18.15 -6.72 -11.07
CA ILE A 419 -18.98 -7.88 -10.66
C ILE A 419 -18.60 -8.32 -9.27
N ASP A 420 -19.56 -8.31 -8.36
CA ASP A 420 -19.46 -9.01 -7.08
C ASP A 420 -20.17 -10.35 -7.13
N LEU A 421 -19.48 -11.43 -6.84
CA LEU A 421 -20.01 -12.77 -6.73
C LEU A 421 -19.99 -13.28 -5.29
N TYR A 422 -21.13 -13.75 -4.81
CA TYR A 422 -21.27 -14.34 -3.48
C TYR A 422 -21.82 -15.76 -3.59
N ARG A 423 -21.16 -16.72 -2.92
CA ARG A 423 -21.73 -18.06 -2.75
C ARG A 423 -22.88 -18.01 -1.75
N VAL A 424 -24.05 -18.47 -2.17
CA VAL A 424 -25.24 -18.50 -1.34
C VAL A 424 -25.90 -19.89 -1.36
N TRP A 425 -26.33 -20.38 -0.20
CA TRP A 425 -26.97 -21.67 -0.09
C TRP A 425 -28.45 -21.58 -0.44
N ALA A 426 -28.89 -22.37 -1.43
CA ALA A 426 -30.28 -22.56 -1.82
C ALA A 426 -30.80 -23.90 -1.25
N PRO A 427 -31.51 -23.90 -0.11
CA PRO A 427 -32.03 -25.13 0.48
C PRO A 427 -33.08 -25.81 -0.40
N ALA A 428 -33.18 -27.14 -0.32
CA ALA A 428 -34.19 -27.92 -1.02
C ALA A 428 -35.61 -27.45 -0.70
N GLY A 429 -36.45 -27.28 -1.70
CA GLY A 429 -37.85 -26.91 -1.56
C GLY A 429 -38.12 -25.49 -1.03
N ARG A 430 -37.09 -24.66 -0.83
CA ARG A 430 -37.23 -23.27 -0.35
C ARG A 430 -37.09 -22.24 -1.46
N THR A 431 -37.58 -21.06 -1.17
CA THR A 431 -37.41 -19.89 -2.04
C THR A 431 -36.25 -19.04 -1.51
N LEU A 432 -35.21 -18.89 -2.32
CA LEU A 432 -34.10 -17.99 -2.10
C LEU A 432 -34.48 -16.60 -2.62
N ARG A 433 -34.25 -15.59 -1.84
CA ARG A 433 -34.46 -14.18 -2.19
C ARG A 433 -33.15 -13.42 -1.95
N ALA A 434 -32.60 -12.83 -3.01
CA ALA A 434 -31.52 -11.87 -2.96
C ALA A 434 -32.09 -10.48 -3.18
N GLN A 435 -31.84 -9.57 -2.26
CA GLN A 435 -32.33 -8.20 -2.29
C GLN A 435 -31.16 -7.24 -2.14
N VAL A 436 -31.04 -6.28 -3.05
CA VAL A 436 -30.06 -5.19 -3.00
C VAL A 436 -30.73 -3.86 -2.71
N ALA A 437 -29.99 -3.00 -2.00
CA ALA A 437 -30.25 -1.58 -1.87
C ALA A 437 -29.03 -0.85 -2.42
N GLY A 438 -29.24 0.16 -3.27
CA GLY A 438 -28.22 0.88 -4.03
C GLY A 438 -28.52 0.89 -5.51
N SER A 439 -27.73 1.64 -6.28
CA SER A 439 -27.88 1.74 -7.75
C SER A 439 -27.20 0.56 -8.47
N VAL A 440 -27.64 -0.66 -8.14
CA VAL A 440 -27.05 -1.92 -8.62
C VAL A 440 -28.11 -2.89 -9.13
N LEU A 441 -27.68 -3.84 -9.95
CA LEU A 441 -28.44 -4.96 -10.45
C LEU A 441 -28.08 -6.23 -9.68
N VAL A 442 -29.05 -7.14 -9.45
CA VAL A 442 -28.81 -8.43 -8.80
C VAL A 442 -29.33 -9.58 -9.64
N ARG A 443 -28.55 -10.65 -9.74
CA ARG A 443 -28.94 -11.91 -10.38
C ARG A 443 -28.62 -13.10 -9.46
N LEU A 444 -29.38 -14.18 -9.62
CA LEU A 444 -29.01 -15.49 -9.06
C LEU A 444 -28.59 -16.38 -10.23
N LEU A 445 -27.39 -16.94 -10.16
CA LEU A 445 -26.79 -17.74 -11.23
C LEU A 445 -26.58 -19.17 -10.79
N GLU A 446 -26.66 -20.10 -11.75
CA GLU A 446 -26.26 -21.48 -11.52
C GLU A 446 -24.74 -21.58 -11.38
N ARG A 447 -24.26 -22.30 -10.36
CA ARG A 447 -22.83 -22.44 -10.05
C ARG A 447 -22.03 -23.14 -11.16
N THR A 448 -22.64 -24.10 -11.86
CA THR A 448 -21.93 -24.96 -12.80
C THR A 448 -21.77 -24.37 -14.20
N THR A 449 -22.73 -23.59 -14.67
CA THR A 449 -22.76 -23.08 -16.05
C THR A 449 -22.52 -21.57 -16.18
N ARG A 450 -22.54 -20.82 -15.06
CA ARG A 450 -22.37 -19.33 -15.01
C ARG A 450 -23.28 -18.54 -15.95
N GLU A 451 -23.61 -19.06 -17.10
CA GLU A 451 -24.36 -18.40 -18.17
C GLU A 451 -25.87 -18.42 -17.91
N ARG A 452 -26.32 -19.37 -17.08
CA ARG A 452 -27.75 -19.52 -16.82
C ARG A 452 -28.18 -18.75 -15.61
N ALA A 453 -28.87 -17.62 -15.82
CA ALA A 453 -29.56 -16.94 -14.77
C ALA A 453 -30.76 -17.78 -14.26
N LEU A 454 -30.72 -18.15 -12.98
CA LEU A 454 -31.84 -18.77 -12.26
C LEU A 454 -32.94 -17.75 -11.97
N ALA A 455 -32.52 -16.50 -11.72
CA ALA A 455 -33.41 -15.34 -11.58
C ALA A 455 -32.67 -14.05 -11.92
N VAL A 456 -33.35 -13.13 -12.57
CA VAL A 456 -32.90 -11.75 -12.80
C VAL A 456 -33.73 -10.83 -11.90
N GLY A 457 -33.06 -9.92 -11.19
CA GLY A 457 -33.69 -9.01 -10.26
C GLY A 457 -34.60 -8.00 -10.95
N LYS A 458 -35.77 -7.80 -10.37
CA LYS A 458 -36.69 -6.69 -10.70
C LYS A 458 -36.80 -5.81 -9.47
N HIS A 459 -36.61 -4.50 -9.65
CA HIS A 459 -36.65 -3.52 -8.56
C HIS A 459 -35.72 -3.93 -7.38
N GLY A 460 -34.50 -4.38 -7.69
CA GLY A 460 -33.51 -4.77 -6.70
C GLY A 460 -33.75 -6.13 -5.99
N VAL A 461 -34.63 -6.99 -6.52
CA VAL A 461 -34.95 -8.29 -5.90
C VAL A 461 -34.93 -9.41 -6.93
N ALA A 462 -34.06 -10.40 -6.74
CA ALA A 462 -34.05 -11.67 -7.46
C ALA A 462 -34.58 -12.80 -6.57
N THR A 463 -35.49 -13.63 -7.10
CA THR A 463 -36.16 -14.71 -6.37
C THR A 463 -36.07 -16.02 -7.14
N TYR A 464 -35.53 -17.07 -6.52
CA TYR A 464 -35.41 -18.40 -7.10
C TYR A 464 -35.97 -19.48 -6.17
N ARG A 465 -36.83 -20.34 -6.68
CA ARG A 465 -37.32 -21.52 -5.95
C ARG A 465 -36.48 -22.74 -6.31
N ASN A 466 -35.69 -23.23 -5.35
CA ASN A 466 -34.96 -24.47 -5.54
C ASN A 466 -35.92 -25.69 -5.45
N LYS A 467 -36.20 -26.34 -6.58
CA LYS A 467 -37.03 -27.56 -6.65
C LYS A 467 -36.17 -28.83 -6.50
N GLY A 468 -34.83 -28.72 -6.55
CA GLY A 468 -33.89 -29.82 -6.46
C GLY A 468 -33.38 -30.02 -5.03
N LYS A 469 -32.25 -30.73 -4.93
CA LYS A 469 -31.48 -30.86 -3.69
C LYS A 469 -30.89 -29.49 -3.27
N GLY A 470 -30.57 -29.33 -1.99
CA GLY A 470 -29.85 -28.15 -1.52
C GLY A 470 -28.49 -28.02 -2.24
N SER A 471 -28.18 -26.83 -2.74
CA SER A 471 -26.96 -26.54 -3.49
C SER A 471 -26.54 -25.11 -3.29
N TYR A 472 -25.25 -24.81 -3.51
CA TYR A 472 -24.76 -23.44 -3.65
C TYR A 472 -25.10 -22.92 -5.05
N VAL A 473 -25.48 -21.64 -5.09
CA VAL A 473 -25.65 -20.82 -6.30
C VAL A 473 -24.88 -19.53 -6.08
N TYR A 474 -24.72 -18.70 -7.12
CA TYR A 474 -24.13 -17.37 -6.97
C TYR A 474 -25.22 -16.30 -6.87
N ALA A 475 -25.04 -15.36 -5.95
CA ALA A 475 -25.65 -14.04 -6.05
C ALA A 475 -24.63 -13.12 -6.69
N GLU A 476 -24.97 -12.57 -7.84
CA GLU A 476 -24.15 -11.62 -8.58
C GLU A 476 -24.75 -10.23 -8.42
N VAL A 477 -23.90 -9.26 -8.12
CA VAL A 477 -24.24 -7.83 -8.11
C VAL A 477 -23.39 -7.13 -9.17
N ARG A 478 -23.99 -6.16 -9.87
CA ARG A 478 -23.33 -5.35 -10.89
C ARG A 478 -23.74 -3.89 -10.76
N PRO A 479 -22.89 -2.92 -11.12
CA PRO A 479 -23.26 -1.52 -11.11
C PRO A 479 -24.32 -1.19 -12.17
N ALA A 480 -25.34 -0.43 -11.79
CA ALA A 480 -26.30 0.17 -12.73
C ALA A 480 -25.85 1.57 -13.20
N VAL A 481 -24.99 2.21 -12.44
CA VAL A 481 -24.30 3.48 -12.72
C VAL A 481 -22.80 3.21 -12.80
N ARG A 482 -21.93 4.25 -12.88
CA ARG A 482 -20.50 4.04 -12.97
C ARG A 482 -19.96 3.29 -11.74
N ASP A 483 -20.28 3.78 -10.55
CA ASP A 483 -19.93 3.19 -9.28
C ASP A 483 -21.09 3.26 -8.28
N ALA A 484 -21.18 2.31 -7.36
CA ALA A 484 -22.26 2.30 -6.37
C ALA A 484 -21.90 1.51 -5.12
N ASP A 485 -22.05 2.15 -3.96
CA ASP A 485 -22.20 1.42 -2.70
C ASP A 485 -23.54 0.68 -2.68
N TYR A 486 -23.55 -0.53 -2.13
CA TYR A 486 -24.79 -1.29 -2.01
C TYR A 486 -24.83 -2.13 -0.72
N ARG A 487 -26.02 -2.64 -0.44
CA ARG A 487 -26.24 -3.66 0.58
C ARG A 487 -26.98 -4.83 -0.02
N LEU A 488 -26.38 -6.00 -0.05
CA LEU A 488 -27.01 -7.27 -0.42
C LEU A 488 -27.53 -7.97 0.85
N ARG A 489 -28.79 -8.42 0.82
CA ARG A 489 -29.37 -9.32 1.80
C ARG A 489 -29.92 -10.55 1.10
N VAL A 490 -29.50 -11.72 1.58
CA VAL A 490 -29.98 -13.02 1.09
C VAL A 490 -30.76 -13.71 2.19
N THR A 491 -31.92 -14.25 1.84
CA THR A 491 -32.79 -15.03 2.74
C THR A 491 -33.36 -16.26 2.03
N ALA A 492 -33.50 -17.37 2.74
CA ALA A 492 -34.21 -18.56 2.22
C ALA A 492 -35.37 -18.92 3.16
N ALA A 493 -36.60 -18.68 2.69
CA ALA A 493 -37.83 -18.88 3.45
C ALA A 493 -38.56 -20.18 3.05
N ARG A 494 -39.28 -20.78 4.01
CA ARG A 494 -40.44 -21.65 3.68
C ARG A 494 -41.57 -20.71 3.20
N ARG A 495 -42.41 -21.22 2.28
CA ARG A 495 -43.68 -20.51 2.01
C ARG A 495 -44.46 -20.36 3.29
#